data_d40634db5465c6cfc9834cf1281f5122
#
_entry.id   d40634db5465c6cfc9834cf1281f5122
#
_cell.length_a   1.000
_cell.length_b   1.000
_cell.length_c   1.000
_cell.angle_alpha   90.00
_cell.angle_beta   90.00
_cell.angle_gamma   90.00
#
_symmetry.space_group_name_H-M   'P 1'
#
loop_
_entity.id
_entity.type
_entity.pdbx_description
1 polymer ?
#
loop_
_entity_poly.entity_id
_entity_poly.type
_entity_poly.pdbx_seq_one_letter_code
_entity_poly.pdbx_strand_id
1 'polypeptide(L)'
;EKISNAINSMPHGITMWDENMKLVMFNNYANEVWTKGKVKIKVGTSYAEYMKQSKKNKFLIFDKKSDEIDYYKNAVENRKKFKGVFTTETPPFYDGSIWQSTSTRLPDGGVFSILSNITDIKKREASLKQLSDAIEVTPNAILLWDKEQRLIMGNKAAREVQKTLDYDLKPGILRRDMIENVEKKGLIAIPDGMTSKEFFSKRREANRNKKSNMYELNFTNGQVWLVNDTKLSDGGFLQV
;
A
#
# COMPACT_ATOMS: atom_id res chain seq x y z
N GLU A 1 -1.41 -28.32 28.01
CA GLU A 1 -1.78 -27.07 28.72
C GLU A 1 -1.05 -25.85 28.14
N LYS A 2 0.31 -25.83 28.07
CA LYS A 2 1.10 -24.71 27.55
C LYS A 2 0.78 -24.35 26.08
N ILE A 3 0.64 -25.34 25.20
CA ILE A 3 0.31 -25.12 23.78
C ILE A 3 -1.10 -24.52 23.62
N SER A 4 -2.07 -25.04 24.38
CA SER A 4 -3.45 -24.51 24.37
C SER A 4 -3.48 -23.04 24.81
N ASN A 5 -2.76 -22.72 25.88
CA ASN A 5 -2.65 -21.34 26.38
C ASN A 5 -2.00 -20.42 25.34
N ALA A 6 -0.93 -20.87 24.68
CA ALA A 6 -0.28 -20.10 23.61
C ALA A 6 -1.24 -19.84 22.43
N ILE A 7 -1.96 -20.84 21.96
CA ILE A 7 -2.95 -20.71 20.87
C ILE A 7 -4.07 -19.73 21.28
N ASN A 8 -4.54 -19.79 22.51
CA ASN A 8 -5.62 -18.93 23.00
C ASN A 8 -5.18 -17.47 23.23
N SER A 9 -3.89 -17.22 23.41
CA SER A 9 -3.34 -15.85 23.57
C SER A 9 -3.02 -15.18 22.23
N MET A 10 -3.09 -15.88 21.11
CA MET A 10 -2.77 -15.30 19.80
C MET A 10 -3.85 -14.32 19.36
N PRO A 11 -3.46 -13.11 18.82
CA PRO A 11 -4.40 -12.10 18.34
C PRO A 11 -4.90 -12.42 16.91
N HIS A 12 -5.09 -13.70 16.62
CA HIS A 12 -5.57 -14.24 15.35
C HIS A 12 -6.61 -15.32 15.59
N GLY A 13 -7.63 -15.39 14.75
CA GLY A 13 -8.57 -16.49 14.79
C GLY A 13 -7.91 -17.77 14.28
N ILE A 14 -7.86 -18.80 15.10
CA ILE A 14 -7.30 -20.11 14.73
C ILE A 14 -8.41 -21.13 14.69
N THR A 15 -8.47 -21.90 13.61
CA THR A 15 -9.45 -22.98 13.44
C THR A 15 -8.79 -24.20 12.81
N MET A 16 -9.24 -25.39 13.22
CA MET A 16 -8.84 -26.65 12.62
C MET A 16 -10.08 -27.47 12.28
N TRP A 17 -10.11 -28.01 11.08
CA TRP A 17 -11.19 -28.81 10.51
C TRP A 17 -10.64 -30.18 10.11
N ASP A 18 -11.38 -31.25 10.33
CA ASP A 18 -11.01 -32.60 9.89
C ASP A 18 -11.18 -32.79 8.38
N GLU A 19 -10.83 -33.94 7.86
CA GLU A 19 -10.99 -34.35 6.45
C GLU A 19 -12.44 -34.28 5.95
N ASN A 20 -13.42 -34.41 6.85
CA ASN A 20 -14.85 -34.32 6.58
C ASN A 20 -15.38 -32.87 6.73
N MET A 21 -14.48 -31.88 6.93
CA MET A 21 -14.84 -30.49 7.17
C MET A 21 -15.70 -30.28 8.41
N LYS A 22 -15.49 -31.07 9.47
CA LYS A 22 -16.04 -30.81 10.81
C LYS A 22 -15.01 -30.05 11.65
N LEU A 23 -15.47 -29.08 12.42
CA LEU A 23 -14.61 -28.27 13.28
C LEU A 23 -14.06 -29.14 14.41
N VAL A 24 -12.71 -29.20 14.49
CA VAL A 24 -11.97 -29.93 15.52
C VAL A 24 -11.56 -29.01 16.65
N MET A 25 -11.09 -27.81 16.30
CA MET A 25 -10.56 -26.86 17.27
C MET A 25 -10.76 -25.42 16.78
N PHE A 26 -10.93 -24.53 17.71
CA PHE A 26 -10.84 -23.08 17.52
C PHE A 26 -10.32 -22.44 18.81
N ASN A 27 -9.69 -21.26 18.68
CA ASN A 27 -9.20 -20.51 19.83
C ASN A 27 -10.22 -19.46 20.32
N ASN A 28 -9.92 -18.85 21.47
CA ASN A 28 -10.79 -17.84 22.08
C ASN A 28 -11.05 -16.66 21.15
N TYR A 29 -10.07 -16.21 20.38
CA TYR A 29 -10.20 -15.10 19.45
C TYR A 29 -11.20 -15.41 18.32
N ALA A 30 -11.13 -16.60 17.72
CA ALA A 30 -12.11 -17.03 16.71
C ALA A 30 -13.52 -17.11 17.31
N ASN A 31 -13.65 -17.64 18.52
CA ASN A 31 -14.93 -17.71 19.22
C ASN A 31 -15.55 -16.32 19.49
N GLU A 32 -14.71 -15.37 19.91
CA GLU A 32 -15.15 -13.99 20.16
C GLU A 32 -15.69 -13.33 18.88
N VAL A 33 -14.96 -13.44 17.77
CA VAL A 33 -15.37 -12.89 16.46
C VAL A 33 -16.71 -13.51 16.01
N TRP A 34 -16.85 -14.83 16.11
CA TRP A 34 -18.09 -15.51 15.74
C TRP A 34 -19.26 -15.13 16.63
N THR A 35 -19.04 -15.05 17.95
CA THR A 35 -20.07 -14.68 18.92
C THR A 35 -20.59 -13.26 18.67
N LYS A 36 -19.70 -12.31 18.45
CA LYS A 36 -20.07 -10.93 18.10
C LYS A 36 -20.86 -10.88 16.79
N GLY A 37 -20.50 -11.69 15.81
CA GLY A 37 -21.21 -11.83 14.54
C GLY A 37 -22.46 -12.75 14.60
N LYS A 38 -22.89 -13.15 15.80
CA LYS A 38 -24.07 -14.03 16.05
C LYS A 38 -23.98 -15.40 15.37
N VAL A 39 -22.78 -15.87 15.06
CA VAL A 39 -22.52 -17.20 14.50
C VAL A 39 -22.15 -18.12 15.66
N LYS A 40 -23.06 -19.09 15.94
CA LYS A 40 -22.89 -20.03 17.05
C LYS A 40 -22.40 -21.37 16.50
N ILE A 41 -21.13 -21.66 16.68
CA ILE A 41 -20.52 -22.94 16.29
C ILE A 41 -19.78 -23.56 17.46
N LYS A 42 -19.65 -24.87 17.41
CA LYS A 42 -18.96 -25.69 18.42
C LYS A 42 -18.15 -26.77 17.72
N VAL A 43 -17.28 -27.42 18.46
CA VAL A 43 -16.57 -28.61 17.95
C VAL A 43 -17.57 -29.60 17.40
N GLY A 44 -17.27 -30.18 16.24
CA GLY A 44 -18.15 -31.06 15.48
C GLY A 44 -19.11 -30.36 14.49
N THR A 45 -19.24 -29.01 14.53
CA THR A 45 -20.03 -28.28 13.53
C THR A 45 -19.38 -28.43 12.15
N SER A 46 -20.18 -28.74 11.11
CA SER A 46 -19.68 -28.84 9.75
C SER A 46 -19.42 -27.46 9.15
N TYR A 47 -18.47 -27.38 8.21
CA TYR A 47 -18.18 -26.11 7.49
C TYR A 47 -19.40 -25.62 6.70
N ALA A 48 -20.22 -26.54 6.19
CA ALA A 48 -21.48 -26.19 5.53
C ALA A 48 -22.46 -25.49 6.47
N GLU A 49 -22.59 -25.99 7.72
CA GLU A 49 -23.45 -25.37 8.73
C GLU A 49 -22.88 -23.99 9.17
N TYR A 50 -21.58 -23.88 9.31
CA TYR A 50 -20.92 -22.58 9.54
C TYR A 50 -21.27 -21.56 8.43
N MET A 51 -21.17 -21.95 7.17
CA MET A 51 -21.52 -21.09 6.02
C MET A 51 -23.03 -20.73 6.03
N LYS A 52 -23.89 -21.66 6.37
CA LYS A 52 -25.33 -21.41 6.49
C LYS A 52 -25.66 -20.39 7.58
N GLN A 53 -25.04 -20.51 8.75
CA GLN A 53 -25.22 -19.55 9.86
C GLN A 53 -24.62 -18.20 9.51
N SER A 54 -23.45 -18.18 8.88
CA SER A 54 -22.79 -16.97 8.39
C SER A 54 -23.71 -16.19 7.45
N LYS A 55 -24.30 -16.85 6.47
CA LYS A 55 -25.27 -16.26 5.54
C LYS A 55 -26.51 -15.73 6.26
N LYS A 56 -27.14 -16.56 7.12
CA LYS A 56 -28.36 -16.22 7.88
C LYS A 56 -28.15 -14.97 8.74
N ASN A 57 -27.00 -14.84 9.37
CA ASN A 57 -26.70 -13.77 10.32
C ASN A 57 -26.00 -12.56 9.63
N LYS A 58 -25.85 -12.59 8.30
CA LYS A 58 -25.13 -11.55 7.55
C LYS A 58 -23.73 -11.29 8.11
N PHE A 59 -23.03 -12.39 8.45
CA PHE A 59 -21.69 -12.34 9.03
C PHE A 59 -20.67 -11.74 8.07
N LEU A 60 -20.87 -11.95 6.76
CA LEU A 60 -20.09 -11.35 5.67
C LEU A 60 -20.95 -10.35 4.91
N ILE A 61 -20.35 -9.24 4.51
CA ILE A 61 -20.98 -8.15 3.77
C ILE A 61 -20.57 -8.26 2.29
N PHE A 62 -21.55 -8.07 1.41
CA PHE A 62 -21.34 -8.09 -0.04
C PHE A 62 -21.99 -6.86 -0.67
N ASP A 63 -21.31 -6.21 -1.61
CA ASP A 63 -21.85 -5.07 -2.35
C ASP A 63 -22.93 -5.49 -3.34
N LYS A 64 -22.78 -6.69 -3.92
CA LYS A 64 -23.72 -7.23 -4.89
C LYS A 64 -24.29 -8.57 -4.43
N LYS A 65 -25.59 -8.75 -4.67
CA LYS A 65 -26.30 -9.99 -4.36
C LYS A 65 -25.75 -11.21 -5.12
N SER A 66 -25.28 -11.01 -6.35
CA SER A 66 -24.64 -12.05 -7.15
C SER A 66 -23.40 -12.61 -6.46
N ASP A 67 -22.54 -11.73 -5.94
CA ASP A 67 -21.28 -12.10 -5.31
C ASP A 67 -21.54 -12.90 -4.00
N GLU A 68 -22.57 -12.49 -3.25
CA GLU A 68 -23.04 -13.23 -2.07
C GLU A 68 -23.46 -14.65 -2.43
N ILE A 69 -24.28 -14.80 -3.48
CA ILE A 69 -24.80 -16.11 -3.92
C ILE A 69 -23.64 -17.00 -4.35
N ASP A 70 -22.75 -16.50 -5.19
CA ASP A 70 -21.62 -17.24 -5.71
C ASP A 70 -20.63 -17.61 -4.62
N TYR A 71 -20.35 -16.71 -3.68
CA TYR A 71 -19.49 -16.99 -2.55
C TYR A 71 -20.00 -18.18 -1.72
N TYR A 72 -21.24 -18.11 -1.24
CA TYR A 72 -21.78 -19.17 -0.38
C TYR A 72 -22.04 -20.49 -1.13
N LYS A 73 -22.33 -20.44 -2.42
CA LYS A 73 -22.49 -21.63 -3.27
C LYS A 73 -21.18 -22.39 -3.39
N ASN A 74 -20.06 -21.67 -3.55
CA ASN A 74 -18.76 -22.27 -3.86
C ASN A 74 -17.86 -22.47 -2.64
N ALA A 75 -18.18 -21.84 -1.50
CA ALA A 75 -17.30 -21.81 -0.32
C ALA A 75 -16.91 -23.22 0.18
N VAL A 76 -17.87 -24.13 0.27
CA VAL A 76 -17.63 -25.52 0.75
C VAL A 76 -16.79 -26.31 -0.25
N GLU A 77 -17.12 -26.21 -1.53
CA GLU A 77 -16.40 -26.89 -2.61
C GLU A 77 -14.95 -26.40 -2.74
N ASN A 78 -14.76 -25.08 -2.74
CA ASN A 78 -13.42 -24.47 -2.81
C ASN A 78 -12.56 -24.90 -1.62
N ARG A 79 -13.15 -24.96 -0.43
CA ARG A 79 -12.45 -25.39 0.77
C ARG A 79 -12.06 -26.87 0.74
N LYS A 80 -12.83 -27.72 0.09
CA LYS A 80 -12.49 -29.14 -0.09
C LYS A 80 -11.39 -29.36 -1.13
N LYS A 81 -11.32 -28.53 -2.17
CA LYS A 81 -10.49 -28.76 -3.35
C LYS A 81 -9.08 -28.18 -3.27
N PHE A 82 -8.81 -27.15 -2.45
CA PHE A 82 -7.48 -26.54 -2.42
C PHE A 82 -6.41 -27.50 -1.90
N LYS A 83 -5.18 -27.33 -2.38
CA LYS A 83 -4.01 -28.11 -1.97
C LYS A 83 -2.93 -27.18 -1.43
N GLY A 84 -2.08 -27.68 -0.53
CA GLY A 84 -1.00 -26.91 0.05
C GLY A 84 -1.48 -25.75 0.92
N VAL A 85 -0.97 -24.56 0.66
CA VAL A 85 -1.32 -23.32 1.38
C VAL A 85 -2.13 -22.41 0.47
N PHE A 86 -3.22 -21.88 0.99
CA PHE A 86 -4.12 -20.95 0.30
C PHE A 86 -4.39 -19.72 1.16
N THR A 87 -4.07 -18.54 0.64
CA THR A 87 -4.34 -17.24 1.31
C THR A 87 -5.32 -16.44 0.49
N THR A 88 -6.36 -15.92 1.15
CA THR A 88 -7.38 -15.08 0.53
C THR A 88 -7.86 -14.00 1.49
N GLU A 89 -8.25 -12.84 0.96
CA GLU A 89 -9.03 -11.88 1.72
C GLU A 89 -10.49 -12.35 1.75
N THR A 90 -11.11 -12.24 2.92
CA THR A 90 -12.53 -12.52 3.06
C THR A 90 -13.33 -11.29 2.63
N PRO A 91 -14.60 -11.45 2.22
CA PRO A 91 -15.51 -10.32 2.22
C PRO A 91 -15.53 -9.64 3.60
N PRO A 92 -15.79 -8.32 3.69
CA PRO A 92 -15.85 -7.63 4.98
C PRO A 92 -16.81 -8.33 5.94
N PHE A 93 -16.44 -8.35 7.21
CA PHE A 93 -17.29 -8.90 8.26
C PHE A 93 -18.42 -7.92 8.61
N TYR A 94 -19.38 -8.37 9.39
CA TYR A 94 -20.59 -7.65 9.84
C TYR A 94 -20.32 -6.23 10.39
N ASP A 95 -19.12 -5.98 10.91
CA ASP A 95 -18.66 -4.71 11.46
C ASP A 95 -17.81 -3.87 10.48
N GLY A 96 -17.72 -4.32 9.23
CA GLY A 96 -16.89 -3.71 8.18
C GLY A 96 -15.42 -4.04 8.26
N SER A 97 -14.98 -4.88 9.21
CA SER A 97 -13.59 -5.30 9.30
C SER A 97 -13.21 -6.23 8.15
N ILE A 98 -11.96 -6.08 7.67
CA ILE A 98 -11.41 -6.86 6.57
C ILE A 98 -10.43 -7.88 7.15
N TRP A 99 -10.58 -9.12 6.71
CA TRP A 99 -9.80 -10.22 7.23
C TRP A 99 -9.09 -11.00 6.14
N GLN A 100 -7.92 -11.52 6.46
CA GLN A 100 -7.18 -12.44 5.62
C GLN A 100 -7.22 -13.84 6.26
N SER A 101 -7.61 -14.82 5.45
CA SER A 101 -7.59 -16.24 5.84
C SER A 101 -6.43 -16.93 5.14
N THR A 102 -5.51 -17.49 5.92
CA THR A 102 -4.46 -18.38 5.43
C THR A 102 -4.81 -19.79 5.89
N SER A 103 -5.05 -20.69 4.95
CA SER A 103 -5.46 -22.07 5.19
C SER A 103 -4.40 -23.04 4.67
N THR A 104 -4.05 -24.05 5.46
CA THR A 104 -3.08 -25.08 5.10
C THR A 104 -3.78 -26.43 5.11
N ARG A 105 -3.62 -27.21 4.04
CA ARG A 105 -4.06 -28.59 3.96
C ARG A 105 -3.11 -29.46 4.78
N LEU A 106 -3.65 -30.21 5.74
CA LEU A 106 -2.89 -31.12 6.58
C LEU A 106 -2.68 -32.48 5.90
N PRO A 107 -1.68 -33.27 6.31
CA PRO A 107 -1.42 -34.61 5.72
C PRO A 107 -2.59 -35.59 5.86
N ASP A 108 -3.37 -35.47 6.92
CA ASP A 108 -4.58 -36.25 7.18
C ASP A 108 -5.83 -35.80 6.37
N GLY A 109 -5.65 -34.78 5.51
CA GLY A 109 -6.75 -34.22 4.73
C GLY A 109 -7.52 -33.11 5.46
N GLY A 110 -7.22 -32.84 6.71
CA GLY A 110 -7.79 -31.74 7.49
C GLY A 110 -7.31 -30.37 6.99
N VAL A 111 -7.87 -29.32 7.57
CA VAL A 111 -7.51 -27.92 7.23
C VAL A 111 -7.24 -27.13 8.50
N PHE A 112 -6.03 -26.59 8.60
CA PHE A 112 -5.67 -25.59 9.60
C PHE A 112 -5.80 -24.20 8.99
N SER A 113 -6.41 -23.25 9.71
CA SER A 113 -6.58 -21.89 9.21
C SER A 113 -6.26 -20.85 10.27
N ILE A 114 -5.59 -19.78 9.83
CA ILE A 114 -5.35 -18.56 10.58
C ILE A 114 -6.15 -17.45 9.93
N LEU A 115 -6.91 -16.71 10.74
CA LEU A 115 -7.72 -15.58 10.32
C LEU A 115 -7.17 -14.31 11.00
N SER A 116 -6.64 -13.41 10.21
CA SER A 116 -5.99 -12.18 10.66
C SER A 116 -6.81 -10.95 10.28
N ASN A 117 -7.05 -10.05 11.22
CA ASN A 117 -7.65 -8.76 10.93
C ASN A 117 -6.61 -7.86 10.24
N ILE A 118 -6.89 -7.46 9.01
CA ILE A 118 -6.02 -6.60 8.18
C ILE A 118 -6.65 -5.22 7.92
N THR A 119 -7.69 -4.86 8.67
CA THR A 119 -8.45 -3.61 8.47
C THR A 119 -7.54 -2.38 8.50
N ASP A 120 -6.65 -2.29 9.49
CA ASP A 120 -5.75 -1.13 9.62
C ASP A 120 -4.70 -1.09 8.49
N ILE A 121 -4.25 -2.25 8.03
CA ILE A 121 -3.35 -2.34 6.87
C ILE A 121 -4.08 -1.79 5.64
N LYS A 122 -5.30 -2.25 5.38
CA LYS A 122 -6.11 -1.81 4.24
C LYS A 122 -6.46 -0.33 4.29
N LYS A 123 -6.78 0.20 5.47
CA LYS A 123 -7.02 1.65 5.65
C LYS A 123 -5.77 2.47 5.34
N ARG A 124 -4.61 2.03 5.79
CA ARG A 124 -3.33 2.71 5.49
C ARG A 124 -3.01 2.66 4.00
N GLU A 125 -3.16 1.50 3.36
CA GLU A 125 -2.97 1.34 1.91
C GLU A 125 -3.90 2.28 1.13
N ALA A 126 -5.18 2.34 1.49
CA ALA A 126 -6.15 3.23 0.87
C ALA A 126 -5.78 4.72 1.05
N SER A 127 -5.36 5.12 2.27
CA SER A 127 -4.94 6.49 2.53
C SER A 127 -3.68 6.87 1.76
N LEU A 128 -2.69 5.98 1.69
CA LEU A 128 -1.47 6.20 0.89
C LEU A 128 -1.81 6.34 -0.60
N LYS A 129 -2.72 5.52 -1.10
CA LYS A 129 -3.18 5.62 -2.49
C LYS A 129 -3.87 6.97 -2.74
N GLN A 130 -4.77 7.41 -1.86
CA GLN A 130 -5.44 8.71 -1.98
C GLN A 130 -4.44 9.87 -2.00
N LEU A 131 -3.42 9.83 -1.14
CA LEU A 131 -2.35 10.84 -1.13
C LEU A 131 -1.55 10.82 -2.43
N SER A 132 -1.19 9.64 -2.92
CA SER A 132 -0.49 9.48 -4.20
C SER A 132 -1.33 10.02 -5.37
N ASP A 133 -2.63 9.70 -5.42
CA ASP A 133 -3.53 10.18 -6.46
C ASP A 133 -3.68 11.72 -6.40
N ALA A 134 -3.75 12.31 -5.19
CA ALA A 134 -3.81 13.76 -5.01
C ALA A 134 -2.52 14.46 -5.50
N ILE A 135 -1.36 13.90 -5.19
CA ILE A 135 -0.06 14.41 -5.68
C ILE A 135 -0.01 14.32 -7.22
N GLU A 136 -0.48 13.20 -7.77
CA GLU A 136 -0.44 12.94 -9.21
C GLU A 136 -1.25 13.97 -10.04
N VAL A 137 -2.39 14.45 -9.50
CA VAL A 137 -3.26 15.42 -10.19
C VAL A 137 -2.94 16.89 -9.86
N THR A 138 -2.00 17.14 -8.95
CA THR A 138 -1.59 18.51 -8.60
C THR A 138 -0.98 19.20 -9.82
N PRO A 139 -1.37 20.46 -10.12
CA PRO A 139 -0.90 21.17 -11.31
C PRO A 139 0.57 21.58 -11.24
N ASN A 140 1.12 21.71 -10.06
CA ASN A 140 2.55 22.00 -9.87
C ASN A 140 3.39 20.75 -10.07
N ALA A 141 4.54 20.90 -10.70
CA ALA A 141 5.52 19.83 -10.81
C ALA A 141 6.09 19.50 -9.42
N ILE A 142 5.94 18.26 -8.98
CA ILE A 142 6.44 17.77 -7.70
C ILE A 142 7.46 16.68 -7.97
N LEU A 143 8.69 16.87 -7.46
CA LEU A 143 9.80 15.91 -7.52
C LEU A 143 10.25 15.59 -6.10
N LEU A 144 10.33 14.33 -5.77
CA LEU A 144 10.82 13.82 -4.48
C LEU A 144 12.18 13.15 -4.70
N TRP A 145 13.17 13.58 -3.94
CA TRP A 145 14.56 13.11 -4.02
C TRP A 145 14.98 12.50 -2.69
N ASP A 146 15.73 11.39 -2.73
CA ASP A 146 16.32 10.80 -1.52
C ASP A 146 17.54 11.61 -1.03
N LYS A 147 18.13 11.17 0.07
CA LYS A 147 19.32 11.80 0.68
C LYS A 147 20.57 11.72 -0.20
N GLU A 148 20.65 10.73 -1.10
CA GLU A 148 21.68 10.59 -2.12
C GLU A 148 21.38 11.40 -3.39
N GLN A 149 20.29 12.19 -3.39
CA GLN A 149 19.80 12.99 -4.53
C GLN A 149 19.38 12.15 -5.74
N ARG A 150 18.86 10.95 -5.50
CA ARG A 150 18.20 10.14 -6.53
C ARG A 150 16.71 10.45 -6.53
N LEU A 151 16.14 10.54 -7.72
CA LEU A 151 14.69 10.74 -7.88
C LEU A 151 13.94 9.53 -7.35
N ILE A 152 13.08 9.73 -6.36
CA ILE A 152 12.13 8.72 -5.86
C ILE A 152 10.88 8.72 -6.73
N MET A 153 10.30 9.92 -6.96
CA MET A 153 9.08 10.08 -7.75
C MET A 153 8.97 11.48 -8.35
N GLY A 154 8.25 11.56 -9.46
CA GLY A 154 7.72 12.80 -10.02
C GLY A 154 6.24 12.62 -10.37
N ASN A 155 5.39 13.62 -10.08
CA ASN A 155 3.98 13.59 -10.45
C ASN A 155 3.77 13.84 -11.95
N LYS A 156 2.51 13.82 -12.40
CA LYS A 156 2.16 14.06 -13.82
C LYS A 156 2.71 15.39 -14.33
N ALA A 157 2.58 16.47 -13.57
CA ALA A 157 3.12 17.78 -13.97
C ALA A 157 4.66 17.76 -14.09
N ALA A 158 5.38 17.06 -13.22
CA ALA A 158 6.84 16.88 -13.34
C ALA A 158 7.22 16.14 -14.62
N ARG A 159 6.44 15.15 -15.06
CA ARG A 159 6.67 14.46 -16.35
C ARG A 159 6.42 15.38 -17.56
N GLU A 160 5.53 16.35 -17.47
CA GLU A 160 5.37 17.38 -18.52
C GLU A 160 6.58 18.35 -18.55
N VAL A 161 7.14 18.68 -17.38
CA VAL A 161 8.38 19.46 -17.25
C VAL A 161 9.55 18.77 -17.95
N GLN A 162 9.58 17.43 -17.98
CA GLN A 162 10.58 16.65 -18.70
C GLN A 162 10.74 17.08 -20.17
N LYS A 163 9.66 17.47 -20.84
CA LYS A 163 9.70 17.92 -22.24
C LYS A 163 10.51 19.21 -22.39
N THR A 164 10.36 20.15 -21.44
CA THR A 164 11.14 21.41 -21.44
C THR A 164 12.61 21.17 -21.09
N LEU A 165 12.88 20.25 -20.16
CA LEU A 165 14.25 19.89 -19.78
C LEU A 165 14.95 18.99 -20.82
N ASP A 166 14.18 18.40 -21.74
CA ASP A 166 14.64 17.37 -22.68
C ASP A 166 15.48 16.30 -21.96
N TYR A 167 14.95 15.82 -20.82
CA TYR A 167 15.60 14.85 -19.93
C TYR A 167 14.58 13.92 -19.29
N ASP A 168 14.81 12.62 -19.38
CA ASP A 168 13.90 11.60 -18.88
C ASP A 168 13.94 11.49 -17.34
N LEU A 169 12.92 12.02 -16.67
CA LEU A 169 12.78 12.03 -15.21
C LEU A 169 12.26 10.70 -14.67
N LYS A 170 13.09 9.66 -14.70
CA LYS A 170 12.77 8.34 -14.15
C LYS A 170 13.26 8.17 -12.71
N PRO A 171 12.56 7.40 -11.85
CA PRO A 171 13.07 7.01 -10.55
C PRO A 171 14.49 6.43 -10.63
N GLY A 172 15.35 6.82 -9.70
CA GLY A 172 16.75 6.41 -9.61
C GLY A 172 17.75 7.30 -10.29
N ILE A 173 17.36 8.25 -11.17
CA ILE A 173 18.30 9.22 -11.75
C ILE A 173 18.91 10.12 -10.67
N LEU A 174 20.14 10.56 -10.87
CA LEU A 174 20.78 11.54 -9.99
C LEU A 174 20.41 12.97 -10.40
N ARG A 175 20.09 13.79 -9.42
CA ARG A 175 19.79 15.21 -9.65
C ARG A 175 20.91 15.94 -10.38
N ARG A 176 22.18 15.63 -10.06
CA ARG A 176 23.34 16.23 -10.72
C ARG A 176 23.33 15.94 -12.23
N ASP A 177 22.97 14.73 -12.64
CA ASP A 177 22.98 14.33 -14.06
C ASP A 177 21.90 15.11 -14.84
N MET A 178 20.74 15.35 -14.21
CA MET A 178 19.71 16.23 -14.74
C MET A 178 20.22 17.67 -14.90
N ILE A 179 20.88 18.22 -13.88
CA ILE A 179 21.43 19.60 -13.92
C ILE A 179 22.51 19.70 -15.01
N GLU A 180 23.41 18.73 -15.10
CA GLU A 180 24.45 18.70 -16.15
C GLU A 180 23.86 18.63 -17.56
N ASN A 181 22.77 17.90 -17.75
CA ASN A 181 22.07 17.86 -19.04
C ASN A 181 21.48 19.23 -19.40
N VAL A 182 20.80 19.87 -18.44
CA VAL A 182 20.22 21.21 -18.61
C VAL A 182 21.29 22.25 -18.92
N GLU A 183 22.44 22.14 -18.26
CA GLU A 183 23.62 23.01 -18.48
C GLU A 183 24.23 22.79 -19.88
N LYS A 184 24.52 21.52 -20.25
CA LYS A 184 25.09 21.17 -21.57
C LYS A 184 24.22 21.62 -22.74
N LYS A 185 22.91 21.62 -22.56
CA LYS A 185 21.94 22.04 -23.57
C LYS A 185 21.68 23.56 -23.59
N GLY A 186 22.25 24.31 -22.65
CA GLY A 186 22.05 25.75 -22.54
C GLY A 186 20.59 26.17 -22.35
N LEU A 187 19.80 25.32 -21.61
CA LEU A 187 18.37 25.59 -21.43
C LEU A 187 18.07 26.69 -20.42
N ILE A 188 18.99 26.98 -19.51
CA ILE A 188 18.86 28.03 -18.48
C ILE A 188 19.51 29.32 -18.96
N ALA A 189 18.77 30.42 -18.87
CA ALA A 189 19.30 31.74 -19.08
C ALA A 189 20.22 32.14 -17.90
N ILE A 190 21.51 32.28 -18.18
CA ILE A 190 22.49 32.62 -17.18
C ILE A 190 22.70 34.13 -17.24
N PRO A 191 22.78 34.86 -16.08
CA PRO A 191 23.03 36.28 -16.06
C PRO A 191 24.35 36.66 -16.76
N ASP A 192 24.35 37.80 -17.43
CA ASP A 192 25.53 38.32 -18.12
C ASP A 192 26.75 38.38 -17.18
N GLY A 193 27.91 38.00 -17.70
CA GLY A 193 29.18 38.00 -16.96
C GLY A 193 29.35 36.82 -15.98
N MET A 194 28.46 35.83 -15.97
CA MET A 194 28.58 34.65 -15.14
C MET A 194 28.69 33.38 -15.99
N THR A 195 29.55 32.46 -15.60
CA THR A 195 29.63 31.13 -16.23
C THR A 195 28.56 30.21 -15.63
N SER A 196 28.13 29.19 -16.38
CA SER A 196 27.21 28.15 -15.90
C SER A 196 27.69 27.52 -14.58
N LYS A 197 29.00 27.24 -14.50
CA LYS A 197 29.62 26.63 -13.33
C LYS A 197 29.49 27.51 -12.09
N GLU A 198 29.75 28.83 -12.24
CA GLU A 198 29.59 29.80 -11.13
C GLU A 198 28.13 29.94 -10.72
N PHE A 199 27.23 30.03 -11.68
CA PHE A 199 25.79 30.12 -11.42
C PHE A 199 25.28 28.94 -10.58
N PHE A 200 25.53 27.72 -11.02
CA PHE A 200 25.09 26.52 -10.29
C PHE A 200 25.85 26.29 -8.98
N SER A 201 27.13 26.73 -8.88
CA SER A 201 27.91 26.68 -7.64
C SER A 201 27.33 27.61 -6.58
N LYS A 202 27.07 28.88 -6.91
CA LYS A 202 26.44 29.86 -6.02
C LYS A 202 25.09 29.39 -5.53
N ARG A 203 24.31 28.77 -6.39
CA ARG A 203 23.02 28.19 -6.00
C ARG A 203 23.14 27.01 -5.00
N ARG A 204 24.09 26.12 -5.23
CA ARG A 204 24.36 25.01 -4.30
C ARG A 204 24.78 25.55 -2.92
N GLU A 205 25.61 26.55 -2.89
CA GLU A 205 26.09 27.18 -1.65
C GLU A 205 24.97 27.91 -0.92
N ALA A 206 24.13 28.67 -1.61
CA ALA A 206 22.96 29.33 -1.04
C ALA A 206 21.94 28.37 -0.42
N ASN A 207 21.86 27.13 -0.93
CA ASN A 207 20.93 26.11 -0.48
C ASN A 207 21.48 25.22 0.67
N ARG A 208 22.80 25.23 0.88
CA ARG A 208 23.48 24.24 1.73
C ARG A 208 22.97 24.21 3.17
N ASN A 209 22.60 25.39 3.72
CA ASN A 209 22.22 25.56 5.12
C ASN A 209 20.75 25.95 5.33
N LYS A 210 19.94 26.03 4.27
CA LYS A 210 18.52 26.39 4.38
C LYS A 210 17.62 25.17 4.48
N LYS A 211 16.60 25.25 5.34
CA LYS A 211 15.55 24.22 5.43
C LYS A 211 14.63 24.25 4.20
N SER A 212 14.39 25.42 3.66
CA SER A 212 13.64 25.64 2.41
C SER A 212 14.30 26.77 1.63
N ASN A 213 14.32 26.66 0.31
CA ASN A 213 14.86 27.68 -0.59
C ASN A 213 13.99 27.83 -1.82
N MET A 214 13.48 29.06 -2.01
CA MET A 214 12.67 29.43 -3.17
C MET A 214 13.54 30.28 -4.12
N TYR A 215 13.45 30.00 -5.41
CA TYR A 215 14.22 30.69 -6.43
C TYR A 215 13.57 30.64 -7.81
N GLU A 216 13.88 31.60 -8.66
CA GLU A 216 13.45 31.58 -10.05
C GLU A 216 14.49 30.91 -10.95
N LEU A 217 13.97 30.16 -11.93
CA LEU A 217 14.70 29.59 -13.06
C LEU A 217 14.20 30.24 -14.33
N ASN A 218 15.05 31.04 -14.96
CA ASN A 218 14.79 31.63 -16.27
C ASN A 218 15.31 30.69 -17.36
N PHE A 219 14.45 30.30 -18.29
CA PHE A 219 14.82 29.45 -19.41
C PHE A 219 15.09 30.29 -20.67
N THR A 220 15.97 29.78 -21.53
CA THR A 220 16.32 30.44 -22.80
C THR A 220 15.15 30.53 -23.78
N ASN A 221 14.09 29.73 -23.57
CA ASN A 221 12.84 29.80 -24.33
C ASN A 221 11.84 30.85 -23.79
N GLY A 222 12.24 31.65 -22.79
CA GLY A 222 11.43 32.71 -22.19
C GLY A 222 10.52 32.24 -21.04
N GLN A 223 10.52 30.96 -20.71
CA GLN A 223 9.77 30.45 -19.52
C GLN A 223 10.50 30.87 -18.24
N VAL A 224 9.70 31.16 -17.20
CA VAL A 224 10.21 31.44 -15.85
C VAL A 224 9.52 30.47 -14.90
N TRP A 225 10.31 29.70 -14.16
CA TRP A 225 9.79 28.79 -13.15
C TRP A 225 10.18 29.29 -11.76
N LEU A 226 9.19 29.30 -10.87
CA LEU A 226 9.42 29.47 -9.44
C LEU A 226 9.60 28.08 -8.83
N VAL A 227 10.77 27.81 -8.30
CA VAL A 227 11.13 26.50 -7.73
C VAL A 227 11.33 26.64 -6.24
N ASN A 228 10.74 25.73 -5.49
CA ASN A 228 10.89 25.63 -4.04
C ASN A 228 11.47 24.25 -3.67
N ASP A 229 12.70 24.26 -3.15
CA ASP A 229 13.36 23.07 -2.60
C ASP A 229 13.18 23.06 -1.07
N THR A 230 12.51 22.02 -0.52
CA THR A 230 12.33 21.85 0.92
C THR A 230 13.01 20.57 1.41
N LYS A 231 13.92 20.70 2.39
CA LYS A 231 14.63 19.57 2.98
C LYS A 231 13.72 18.77 3.91
N LEU A 232 13.74 17.45 3.75
CA LEU A 232 12.95 16.51 4.55
C LEU A 232 13.75 16.01 5.76
N SER A 233 13.04 15.42 6.73
CA SER A 233 13.62 14.93 7.99
C SER A 233 14.58 13.74 7.80
N ASP A 234 14.40 12.96 6.74
CA ASP A 234 15.24 11.82 6.37
C ASP A 234 16.51 12.21 5.60
N GLY A 235 16.66 13.51 5.30
CA GLY A 235 17.77 14.07 4.52
C GLY A 235 17.51 14.17 3.03
N GLY A 236 16.41 13.67 2.53
CA GLY A 236 15.91 13.92 1.18
C GLY A 236 15.35 15.32 1.01
N PHE A 237 14.79 15.64 -0.14
CA PHE A 237 14.12 16.92 -0.35
C PHE A 237 12.99 16.85 -1.35
N LEU A 238 12.02 17.72 -1.13
CA LEU A 238 10.88 17.94 -2.00
C LEU A 238 11.14 19.18 -2.85
N GLN A 239 10.96 19.06 -4.15
CA GLN A 239 11.03 20.15 -5.12
C GLN A 239 9.66 20.37 -5.75
N VAL A 240 9.19 21.60 -5.70
CA VAL A 240 7.91 22.04 -6.26
C VAL A 240 8.11 23.23 -7.18
#